data_5234db9ce34a7de03446a2e8b689dc06
#
_entry.id   5234db9ce34a7de03446a2e8b689dc06
#
_cell.length_a   1.000
_cell.length_b   1.000
_cell.length_c   1.000
_cell.angle_alpha   90.00
_cell.angle_beta   90.00
_cell.angle_gamma   90.00
#
_symmetry.space_group_name_H-M   'P 1'
#
loop_
_entity.id
_entity.type
_entity.pdbx_description
1 polymer ?
#
loop_
_entity_poly.entity_id
_entity_poly.type
_entity_poly.pdbx_seq_one_letter_code
_entity_poly.pdbx_strand_id
1 'polypeptide(L)'
;QLRQGPLSPLLERSNFIEKNNLYVETQLNQHFKNIGRCINNFNREEYTLHQKYYRDMLWFFLSDLVEINRFIRHKPLGYAGDFMIMNYFYDYCYKYLGESSYEKSINFYTCNIPIAFSVVERKDFFKEKILETLRNKDSIKILSVASGSARELTELVEEGKITKPLYFDCLDSETEAFQDI
;
A
#
# COMPACT_ATOMS: atom_id res chain seq x y z
N GLN A 1 26.12 -2.90 -0.96
CA GLN A 1 25.47 -4.24 -1.09
C GLN A 1 24.37 -4.24 -2.14
N LEU A 2 23.46 -3.27 -2.14
CA LEU A 2 22.36 -3.16 -3.13
C LEU A 2 22.83 -2.95 -4.58
N ARG A 3 24.07 -2.50 -4.79
CA ARG A 3 24.65 -2.31 -6.14
C ARG A 3 24.87 -3.61 -6.92
N GLN A 4 24.92 -4.76 -6.26
CA GLN A 4 25.11 -6.05 -6.93
C GLN A 4 23.84 -6.52 -7.67
N GLY A 5 22.67 -6.10 -7.23
CA GLY A 5 21.41 -6.55 -7.78
C GLY A 5 21.23 -6.34 -9.29
N PRO A 6 21.59 -5.18 -9.89
CA PRO A 6 21.43 -4.94 -11.33
C PRO A 6 22.30 -5.79 -12.23
N LEU A 7 23.41 -6.29 -11.71
CA LEU A 7 24.40 -7.06 -12.48
C LEU A 7 24.18 -8.59 -12.37
N SER A 8 23.35 -9.02 -11.46
CA SER A 8 23.09 -10.43 -11.20
C SER A 8 21.93 -10.96 -12.03
N PRO A 9 21.87 -12.27 -12.35
CA PRO A 9 20.69 -12.89 -12.90
C PRO A 9 19.43 -12.64 -12.04
N LEU A 10 18.26 -12.67 -12.64
CA LEU A 10 17.01 -12.32 -11.95
C LEU A 10 16.77 -13.12 -10.67
N LEU A 11 17.08 -14.42 -10.69
CA LEU A 11 16.94 -15.29 -9.51
C LEU A 11 17.91 -14.88 -8.37
N GLU A 12 19.16 -14.57 -8.71
CA GLU A 12 20.15 -14.12 -7.72
C GLU A 12 19.78 -12.76 -7.15
N ARG A 13 19.22 -11.87 -7.98
CA ARG A 13 18.70 -10.57 -7.50
C ARG A 13 17.55 -10.72 -6.50
N SER A 14 16.62 -11.60 -6.78
CA SER A 14 15.50 -11.87 -5.87
C SER A 14 16.00 -12.42 -4.54
N ASN A 15 16.87 -13.42 -4.57
CA ASN A 15 17.48 -13.99 -3.38
C ASN A 15 18.32 -12.97 -2.59
N PHE A 16 19.03 -12.08 -3.30
CA PHE A 16 19.81 -11.01 -2.66
C PHE A 16 18.89 -10.02 -1.94
N ILE A 17 17.80 -9.60 -2.57
CA ILE A 17 16.83 -8.65 -1.98
C ILE A 17 16.17 -9.31 -0.76
N GLU A 18 15.68 -10.52 -0.89
CA GLU A 18 15.03 -11.25 0.19
C GLU A 18 15.93 -11.41 1.42
N LYS A 19 17.19 -11.81 1.21
CA LYS A 19 18.18 -11.93 2.30
C LYS A 19 18.50 -10.60 2.99
N ASN A 20 18.45 -9.49 2.26
CA ASN A 20 18.79 -8.18 2.80
C ASN A 20 17.56 -7.37 3.25
N ASN A 21 16.35 -7.84 2.96
CA ASN A 21 15.14 -7.08 3.25
C ASN A 21 14.98 -6.75 4.74
N LEU A 22 15.20 -7.71 5.61
CA LEU A 22 15.14 -7.50 7.06
C LEU A 22 16.14 -6.43 7.55
N TYR A 23 17.34 -6.41 6.95
CA TYR A 23 18.31 -5.36 7.25
C TYR A 23 17.82 -3.99 6.78
N VAL A 24 17.34 -3.88 5.55
CA VAL A 24 16.80 -2.62 4.98
C VAL A 24 15.63 -2.11 5.82
N GLU A 25 14.67 -2.97 6.12
CA GLU A 25 13.53 -2.67 6.96
C GLU A 25 13.97 -2.18 8.36
N THR A 26 14.88 -2.88 9.00
CA THR A 26 15.40 -2.51 10.32
C THR A 26 16.05 -1.13 10.30
N GLN A 27 16.87 -0.83 9.29
CA GLN A 27 17.54 0.45 9.16
C GLN A 27 16.54 1.59 8.89
N LEU A 28 15.58 1.38 8.00
CA LEU A 28 14.54 2.38 7.70
C LEU A 28 13.65 2.63 8.91
N ASN A 29 13.19 1.60 9.59
CA ASN A 29 12.37 1.73 10.79
C ASN A 29 13.12 2.47 11.90
N GLN A 30 14.40 2.16 12.11
CA GLN A 30 15.22 2.89 13.09
C GLN A 30 15.42 4.35 12.70
N HIS A 31 15.63 4.63 11.42
CA HIS A 31 15.78 5.98 10.90
C HIS A 31 14.51 6.79 11.13
N PHE A 32 13.34 6.30 10.73
CA PHE A 32 12.07 6.98 10.92
C PHE A 32 11.72 7.15 12.41
N LYS A 33 12.04 6.18 13.26
CA LYS A 33 11.88 6.30 14.70
C LYS A 33 12.75 7.41 15.30
N ASN A 34 13.97 7.55 14.83
CA ASN A 34 14.87 8.62 15.27
C ASN A 34 14.36 9.98 14.81
N ILE A 35 13.91 10.11 13.55
CA ILE A 35 13.27 11.33 13.04
C ILE A 35 12.05 11.67 13.90
N GLY A 36 11.16 10.72 14.17
CA GLY A 36 9.98 10.93 15.02
C GLY A 36 10.34 11.51 16.38
N ARG A 37 11.41 11.01 17.01
CA ARG A 37 11.89 11.56 18.29
C ARG A 37 12.39 13.00 18.19
N CYS A 38 13.06 13.33 17.10
CA CYS A 38 13.54 14.70 16.87
C CYS A 38 12.38 15.68 16.68
N ILE A 39 11.43 15.34 15.81
CA ILE A 39 10.32 16.22 15.42
C ILE A 39 9.30 16.43 16.55
N ASN A 40 9.20 15.52 17.52
CA ASN A 40 8.27 15.66 18.64
C ASN A 40 8.49 16.92 19.48
N ASN A 41 9.69 17.48 19.43
CA ASN A 41 10.04 18.70 20.16
C ASN A 41 10.03 19.97 19.28
N PHE A 42 9.71 19.82 18.00
CA PHE A 42 9.71 20.97 17.07
C PHE A 42 8.46 21.81 17.23
N ASN A 43 8.62 23.13 17.20
CA ASN A 43 7.52 24.04 16.95
C ASN A 43 7.09 23.96 15.46
N ARG A 44 6.02 24.65 15.10
CA ARG A 44 5.45 24.60 13.75
C ARG A 44 6.43 25.09 12.66
N GLU A 45 7.21 26.11 12.96
CA GLU A 45 8.17 26.67 11.99
C GLU A 45 9.34 25.72 11.77
N GLU A 46 9.91 25.20 12.85
CA GLU A 46 10.96 24.17 12.81
C GLU A 46 10.48 22.94 12.05
N TYR A 47 9.28 22.43 12.35
CA TYR A 47 8.71 21.29 11.65
C TYR A 47 8.62 21.54 10.14
N THR A 48 8.10 22.71 9.73
CA THR A 48 7.96 23.06 8.30
C THR A 48 9.31 23.15 7.61
N LEU A 49 10.30 23.79 8.27
CA LEU A 49 11.64 23.94 7.74
C LEU A 49 12.33 22.58 7.56
N HIS A 50 12.31 21.75 8.60
CA HIS A 50 12.92 20.42 8.56
C HIS A 50 12.20 19.48 7.59
N GLN A 51 10.88 19.57 7.47
CA GLN A 51 10.12 18.81 6.47
C GLN A 51 10.56 19.16 5.04
N LYS A 52 10.80 20.45 4.77
CA LYS A 52 11.31 20.89 3.47
C LYS A 52 12.71 20.34 3.21
N TYR A 53 13.64 20.50 4.15
CA TYR A 53 15.00 19.97 4.01
C TYR A 53 15.01 18.45 3.81
N TYR A 54 14.20 17.74 4.57
CA TYR A 54 14.09 16.29 4.45
C TYR A 54 13.61 15.89 3.06
N ARG A 55 12.60 16.57 2.52
CA ARG A 55 12.13 16.35 1.15
C ARG A 55 13.23 16.65 0.14
N ASP A 56 13.88 17.78 0.23
CA ASP A 56 14.87 18.22 -0.75
C ASP A 56 16.08 17.28 -0.81
N MET A 57 16.51 16.74 0.33
CA MET A 57 17.64 15.83 0.42
C MET A 57 17.31 14.38 0.03
N LEU A 58 16.14 13.88 0.41
CA LEU A 58 15.77 12.48 0.24
C LEU A 58 14.81 12.23 -0.90
N TRP A 59 14.36 13.26 -1.56
CA TRP A 59 13.40 13.21 -2.63
C TRP A 59 13.75 12.18 -3.70
N PHE A 60 14.96 12.26 -4.24
CA PHE A 60 15.44 11.37 -5.26
C PHE A 60 15.41 9.91 -4.83
N PHE A 61 15.85 9.65 -3.59
CA PHE A 61 15.90 8.28 -3.08
C PHE A 61 14.52 7.70 -2.74
N LEU A 62 13.64 8.50 -2.17
CA LEU A 62 12.39 7.98 -1.59
C LEU A 62 11.20 8.09 -2.51
N SER A 63 11.25 8.87 -3.58
CA SER A 63 10.07 9.02 -4.43
C SER A 63 10.30 8.89 -5.93
N ASP A 64 11.30 9.54 -6.49
CA ASP A 64 11.38 9.60 -7.97
C ASP A 64 11.77 8.28 -8.61
N LEU A 65 12.50 7.43 -7.89
CA LEU A 65 12.95 6.11 -8.35
C LEU A 65 11.98 4.98 -8.00
N VAL A 66 10.94 5.24 -7.23
CA VAL A 66 10.02 4.20 -6.73
C VAL A 66 8.59 4.59 -7.08
N GLU A 67 7.95 3.79 -7.91
CA GLU A 67 6.65 4.11 -8.50
C GLU A 67 5.58 4.41 -7.44
N ILE A 68 5.42 3.54 -6.45
CA ILE A 68 4.42 3.74 -5.39
C ILE A 68 4.68 5.02 -4.60
N ASN A 69 5.94 5.34 -4.29
CA ASN A 69 6.28 6.54 -3.53
C ASN A 69 6.03 7.80 -4.36
N ARG A 70 6.32 7.74 -5.67
CA ARG A 70 6.00 8.80 -6.61
C ARG A 70 4.50 9.03 -6.68
N PHE A 71 3.70 7.96 -6.73
CA PHE A 71 2.24 8.03 -6.72
C PHE A 71 1.71 8.65 -5.42
N ILE A 72 2.10 8.13 -4.26
CA ILE A 72 1.73 8.66 -2.93
C ILE A 72 2.01 10.16 -2.84
N ARG A 73 3.11 10.60 -3.43
CA ARG A 73 3.52 11.99 -3.39
C ARG A 73 2.70 12.89 -4.30
N HIS A 74 2.51 12.50 -5.55
CA HIS A 74 1.81 13.31 -6.53
C HIS A 74 0.31 13.39 -6.27
N LYS A 75 -0.24 12.37 -5.58
CA LYS A 75 -1.66 12.31 -5.23
C LYS A 75 -2.53 12.68 -6.44
N PRO A 76 -2.55 11.88 -7.51
CA PRO A 76 -3.20 12.24 -8.77
C PRO A 76 -4.67 12.63 -8.59
N LEU A 77 -5.37 12.05 -7.62
CA LEU A 77 -6.75 12.36 -7.26
C LEU A 77 -6.88 13.40 -6.13
N GLY A 78 -5.75 14.02 -5.69
CA GLY A 78 -5.74 15.13 -4.74
C GLY A 78 -5.77 14.76 -3.27
N TYR A 79 -5.94 13.49 -2.90
CA TYR A 79 -5.98 13.02 -1.50
C TYR A 79 -5.10 11.78 -1.26
N ALA A 80 -4.74 11.55 0.01
CA ALA A 80 -3.68 10.61 0.36
C ALA A 80 -4.12 9.13 0.38
N GLY A 81 -5.41 8.86 0.37
CA GLY A 81 -5.97 7.52 0.51
C GLY A 81 -6.93 7.19 -0.63
N ASP A 82 -6.56 7.60 -1.85
CA ASP A 82 -7.36 7.31 -3.03
C ASP A 82 -7.41 5.80 -3.35
N PHE A 83 -8.39 5.39 -4.15
CA PHE A 83 -8.59 3.98 -4.46
C PHE A 83 -7.40 3.35 -5.19
N MET A 84 -6.63 4.12 -5.96
CA MET A 84 -5.45 3.61 -6.67
C MET A 84 -4.34 3.23 -5.69
N ILE A 85 -4.10 4.05 -4.65
CA ILE A 85 -3.15 3.69 -3.59
C ILE A 85 -3.61 2.45 -2.83
N MET A 86 -4.91 2.31 -2.58
CA MET A 86 -5.45 1.11 -1.95
C MET A 86 -5.19 -0.12 -2.82
N ASN A 87 -5.42 -0.03 -4.14
CA ASN A 87 -5.13 -1.09 -5.08
C ASN A 87 -3.63 -1.45 -5.10
N TYR A 88 -2.73 -0.46 -5.07
CA TYR A 88 -1.29 -0.73 -4.94
C TYR A 88 -0.97 -1.57 -3.70
N PHE A 89 -1.56 -1.26 -2.55
CA PHE A 89 -1.35 -2.05 -1.35
C PHE A 89 -1.94 -3.46 -1.47
N TYR A 90 -3.13 -3.61 -2.06
CA TYR A 90 -3.74 -4.92 -2.27
C TYR A 90 -2.93 -5.79 -3.23
N ASP A 91 -2.43 -5.21 -4.32
CA ASP A 91 -1.75 -5.94 -5.38
C ASP A 91 -0.27 -6.20 -5.07
N TYR A 92 0.38 -5.34 -4.28
CA TYR A 92 1.84 -5.33 -4.14
C TYR A 92 2.36 -5.66 -2.74
N CYS A 93 1.48 -5.85 -1.76
CA CYS A 93 1.87 -6.40 -0.48
C CYS A 93 2.61 -7.74 -0.69
N TYR A 94 3.75 -7.90 -0.02
CA TYR A 94 4.63 -9.07 -0.13
C TYR A 94 5.29 -9.32 -1.51
N LYS A 95 5.24 -8.37 -2.44
CA LYS A 95 5.87 -8.49 -3.75
C LYS A 95 7.07 -7.56 -3.91
N TYR A 96 8.12 -8.07 -4.56
CA TYR A 96 9.31 -7.29 -4.90
C TYR A 96 9.18 -6.76 -6.32
N LEU A 97 8.60 -5.57 -6.48
CA LEU A 97 8.37 -4.94 -7.78
C LEU A 97 9.34 -3.79 -8.03
N GLY A 98 9.76 -3.64 -9.28
CA GLY A 98 10.65 -2.60 -9.75
C GLY A 98 11.74 -3.12 -10.67
N GLU A 99 12.45 -2.22 -11.32
CA GLU A 99 13.51 -2.52 -12.28
C GLU A 99 14.88 -2.77 -11.60
N SER A 100 15.11 -2.12 -10.48
CA SER A 100 16.37 -2.23 -9.73
C SER A 100 16.19 -2.90 -8.37
N SER A 101 17.28 -3.39 -7.78
CA SER A 101 17.27 -3.92 -6.40
C SER A 101 16.82 -2.87 -5.39
N TYR A 102 17.20 -1.62 -5.63
CA TYR A 102 16.82 -0.50 -4.78
C TYR A 102 15.30 -0.27 -4.84
N GLU A 103 14.76 -0.13 -6.03
CA GLU A 103 13.33 0.07 -6.25
C GLU A 103 12.50 -1.06 -5.63
N LYS A 104 12.88 -2.31 -5.89
CA LYS A 104 12.25 -3.49 -5.30
C LYS A 104 12.23 -3.46 -3.77
N SER A 105 13.35 -3.11 -3.15
CA SER A 105 13.46 -3.08 -1.69
C SER A 105 12.62 -1.97 -1.08
N ILE A 106 12.61 -0.77 -1.68
CA ILE A 106 11.82 0.35 -1.17
C ILE A 106 10.33 0.15 -1.45
N ASN A 107 9.97 -0.37 -2.63
CA ASN A 107 8.58 -0.71 -2.94
C ASN A 107 8.03 -1.74 -1.96
N PHE A 108 8.79 -2.82 -1.72
CA PHE A 108 8.43 -3.82 -0.72
C PHE A 108 8.26 -3.18 0.67
N TYR A 109 9.21 -2.36 1.11
CA TYR A 109 9.13 -1.67 2.39
C TYR A 109 7.86 -0.82 2.48
N THR A 110 7.59 0.02 1.48
CA THR A 110 6.44 0.92 1.47
C THR A 110 5.10 0.18 1.50
N CYS A 111 4.99 -0.95 0.78
CA CYS A 111 3.77 -1.75 0.75
C CYS A 111 3.58 -2.62 2.00
N ASN A 112 4.58 -2.74 2.87
CA ASN A 112 4.52 -3.58 4.07
C ASN A 112 4.70 -2.80 5.38
N ILE A 113 4.65 -1.46 5.35
CA ILE A 113 4.57 -0.67 6.59
C ILE A 113 3.23 -0.89 7.29
N PRO A 114 3.14 -0.68 8.61
CA PRO A 114 1.93 -1.00 9.38
C PRO A 114 0.64 -0.39 8.82
N ILE A 115 0.70 0.83 8.27
CA ILE A 115 -0.48 1.48 7.69
C ILE A 115 -0.93 0.79 6.40
N ALA A 116 -0.02 0.40 5.52
CA ALA A 116 -0.33 -0.34 4.29
C ALA A 116 -0.93 -1.71 4.63
N PHE A 117 -0.31 -2.40 5.59
CA PHE A 117 -0.78 -3.69 6.07
C PHE A 117 -2.20 -3.60 6.66
N SER A 118 -2.49 -2.58 7.46
CA SER A 118 -3.83 -2.38 8.03
C SER A 118 -4.92 -2.14 6.97
N VAL A 119 -4.55 -1.60 5.81
CA VAL A 119 -5.48 -1.45 4.66
C VAL A 119 -5.83 -2.82 4.08
N VAL A 120 -4.85 -3.70 3.91
CA VAL A 120 -5.07 -5.08 3.42
C VAL A 120 -5.92 -5.87 4.42
N GLU A 121 -5.55 -5.85 5.71
CA GLU A 121 -6.31 -6.54 6.76
C GLU A 121 -7.74 -6.04 6.87
N ARG A 122 -7.99 -4.75 6.67
CA ARG A 122 -9.34 -4.19 6.66
C ARG A 122 -10.18 -4.79 5.54
N LYS A 123 -9.63 -4.92 4.33
CA LYS A 123 -10.31 -5.56 3.20
C LYS A 123 -10.67 -7.00 3.53
N ASP A 124 -9.72 -7.76 4.05
CA ASP A 124 -9.92 -9.16 4.42
C ASP A 124 -10.95 -9.32 5.55
N PHE A 125 -10.94 -8.42 6.52
CA PHE A 125 -11.97 -8.36 7.56
C PHE A 125 -13.37 -8.15 6.97
N PHE A 126 -13.53 -7.25 5.98
CA PHE A 126 -14.82 -7.07 5.33
C PHE A 126 -15.26 -8.30 4.55
N LYS A 127 -14.34 -8.99 3.85
CA LYS A 127 -14.63 -10.28 3.21
C LYS A 127 -15.18 -11.30 4.20
N GLU A 128 -14.53 -11.44 5.36
CA GLU A 128 -14.99 -12.35 6.41
C GLU A 128 -16.38 -11.98 6.93
N LYS A 129 -16.65 -10.69 7.15
CA LYS A 129 -17.97 -10.22 7.63
C LYS A 129 -19.09 -10.42 6.62
N ILE A 130 -18.83 -10.25 5.33
CA ILE A 130 -19.77 -10.58 4.27
C ILE A 130 -20.11 -12.07 4.31
N LEU A 131 -19.11 -12.93 4.34
CA LEU A 131 -19.30 -14.39 4.37
C LEU A 131 -20.00 -14.85 5.65
N GLU A 132 -19.65 -14.31 6.80
CA GLU A 132 -20.32 -14.60 8.08
C GLU A 132 -21.80 -14.25 8.01
N THR A 133 -22.13 -13.08 7.46
CA THR A 133 -23.51 -12.63 7.32
C THR A 133 -24.30 -13.51 6.36
N LEU A 134 -23.70 -13.91 5.21
CA LEU A 134 -24.31 -14.82 4.25
C LEU A 134 -24.58 -16.21 4.81
N ARG A 135 -23.75 -16.71 5.73
CA ARG A 135 -24.02 -18.00 6.40
C ARG A 135 -25.34 -17.96 7.18
N ASN A 136 -25.63 -16.85 7.81
CA ASN A 136 -26.73 -16.67 8.75
C ASN A 136 -28.01 -16.12 8.10
N LYS A 137 -27.98 -15.73 6.82
CA LYS A 137 -29.11 -15.15 6.08
C LYS A 137 -29.25 -15.78 4.70
N ASP A 138 -30.46 -15.80 4.15
CA ASP A 138 -30.71 -16.34 2.81
C ASP A 138 -30.30 -15.33 1.71
N SER A 139 -30.33 -14.05 2.02
CA SER A 139 -29.84 -12.98 1.15
C SER A 139 -29.35 -11.80 1.98
N ILE A 140 -28.46 -11.00 1.44
CA ILE A 140 -28.01 -9.76 2.08
C ILE A 140 -27.98 -8.62 1.08
N LYS A 141 -28.19 -7.41 1.58
CA LYS A 141 -28.00 -6.16 0.85
C LYS A 141 -26.98 -5.31 1.60
N ILE A 142 -25.96 -4.85 0.89
CA ILE A 142 -24.85 -4.03 1.41
C ILE A 142 -24.82 -2.72 0.67
N LEU A 143 -24.65 -1.62 1.39
CA LEU A 143 -24.27 -0.33 0.84
C LEU A 143 -22.84 -0.02 1.28
N SER A 144 -21.93 0.10 0.32
CA SER A 144 -20.56 0.52 0.56
C SER A 144 -20.39 2.00 0.19
N VAL A 145 -20.07 2.83 1.18
CA VAL A 145 -19.85 4.27 0.99
C VAL A 145 -18.35 4.55 0.97
N ALA A 146 -17.89 5.34 -0.01
CA ALA A 146 -16.48 5.50 -0.36
C ALA A 146 -15.86 4.12 -0.70
N SER A 147 -16.55 3.42 -1.62
CA SER A 147 -16.29 2.00 -1.91
C SER A 147 -14.94 1.76 -2.60
N GLY A 148 -14.38 2.78 -3.25
CA GLY A 148 -13.23 2.58 -4.11
C GLY A 148 -13.52 1.51 -5.16
N SER A 149 -12.56 0.64 -5.42
CA SER A 149 -12.68 -0.50 -6.35
C SER A 149 -13.42 -1.71 -5.77
N ALA A 150 -14.01 -1.62 -4.57
CA ALA A 150 -14.75 -2.70 -3.89
C ALA A 150 -14.04 -4.07 -3.97
N ARG A 151 -12.73 -4.11 -3.76
CA ARG A 151 -11.89 -5.31 -3.89
C ARG A 151 -12.34 -6.47 -3.01
N GLU A 152 -12.93 -6.19 -1.86
CA GLU A 152 -13.54 -7.22 -1.00
C GLU A 152 -14.66 -7.97 -1.70
N LEU A 153 -15.42 -7.31 -2.57
CA LEU A 153 -16.49 -7.94 -3.36
C LEU A 153 -15.91 -8.69 -4.56
N THR A 154 -15.07 -8.02 -5.37
CA THR A 154 -14.52 -8.62 -6.60
C THR A 154 -13.73 -9.88 -6.29
N GLU A 155 -12.89 -9.88 -5.26
CA GLU A 155 -12.17 -11.06 -4.81
C GLU A 155 -13.09 -12.19 -4.34
N LEU A 156 -14.16 -11.90 -3.61
CA LEU A 156 -15.13 -12.92 -3.19
C LEU A 156 -15.87 -13.56 -4.37
N VAL A 157 -16.16 -12.77 -5.40
CA VAL A 157 -16.77 -13.27 -6.65
C VAL A 157 -15.78 -14.15 -7.42
N GLU A 158 -14.56 -13.67 -7.62
CA GLU A 158 -13.48 -14.41 -8.30
C GLU A 158 -13.14 -15.73 -7.60
N GLU A 159 -13.13 -15.72 -6.27
CA GLU A 159 -12.91 -16.89 -5.44
C GLU A 159 -14.10 -17.87 -5.42
N GLY A 160 -15.23 -17.52 -6.05
CA GLY A 160 -16.45 -18.35 -6.07
C GLY A 160 -17.09 -18.54 -4.70
N LYS A 161 -16.85 -17.62 -3.76
CA LYS A 161 -17.31 -17.74 -2.38
C LYS A 161 -18.73 -17.22 -2.14
N ILE A 162 -19.32 -16.51 -3.11
CA ILE A 162 -20.67 -15.99 -3.03
C ILE A 162 -21.65 -17.10 -3.48
N THR A 163 -22.27 -17.76 -2.52
CA THR A 163 -23.16 -18.90 -2.76
C THR A 163 -24.65 -18.59 -2.61
N LYS A 164 -24.97 -17.37 -2.14
CA LYS A 164 -26.35 -16.91 -1.92
C LYS A 164 -26.54 -15.52 -2.54
N PRO A 165 -27.77 -15.06 -2.77
CA PRO A 165 -28.04 -13.73 -3.31
C PRO A 165 -27.39 -12.62 -2.46
N LEU A 166 -26.54 -11.83 -3.10
CA LEU A 166 -25.86 -10.67 -2.54
C LEU A 166 -26.16 -9.46 -3.44
N TYR A 167 -26.72 -8.41 -2.85
CA TYR A 167 -26.92 -7.11 -3.50
C TYR A 167 -25.91 -6.14 -2.89
N PHE A 168 -25.07 -5.57 -3.74
CA PHE A 168 -23.99 -4.70 -3.31
C PHE A 168 -24.08 -3.37 -4.06
N ASP A 169 -24.48 -2.31 -3.34
CA ASP A 169 -24.55 -0.96 -3.86
C ASP A 169 -23.24 -0.22 -3.51
N CYS A 170 -22.52 0.25 -4.52
CA CYS A 170 -21.31 1.05 -4.37
C CYS A 170 -21.62 2.53 -4.52
N LEU A 171 -21.09 3.35 -3.61
CA LEU A 171 -21.14 4.81 -3.69
C LEU A 171 -19.73 5.36 -3.51
N ASP A 172 -19.23 6.05 -4.53
CA ASP A 172 -17.94 6.74 -4.48
C ASP A 172 -18.00 8.06 -5.25
N SER A 173 -17.13 9.01 -4.92
CA SER A 173 -16.98 10.27 -5.65
C SER A 173 -16.20 10.09 -6.95
N GLU A 174 -15.36 9.06 -7.03
CA GLU A 174 -14.51 8.78 -8.17
C GLU A 174 -15.15 7.72 -9.07
N THR A 175 -15.64 8.15 -10.23
CA THR A 175 -16.28 7.24 -11.19
C THR A 175 -15.31 6.21 -11.78
N GLU A 176 -14.02 6.54 -11.84
CA GLU A 176 -12.97 5.64 -12.30
C GLU A 176 -12.79 4.42 -11.38
N ALA A 177 -13.13 4.55 -10.10
CA ALA A 177 -13.07 3.46 -9.14
C ALA A 177 -13.95 2.25 -9.53
N PHE A 178 -14.98 2.48 -10.34
CA PHE A 178 -15.92 1.44 -10.78
C PHE A 178 -15.51 0.70 -12.04
N GLN A 179 -14.39 1.04 -12.66
CA GLN A 179 -13.94 0.39 -13.89
C GLN A 179 -13.44 -1.04 -13.66
N ASP A 180 -13.08 -1.35 -12.41
CA ASP A 180 -12.55 -2.65 -12.00
C ASP A 180 -13.60 -3.53 -11.27
N ILE A 181 -14.86 -3.09 -11.20
CA ILE A 181 -15.98 -3.81 -10.61
C ILE A 181 -16.86 -4.39 -11.71
#